data_2767fbe322620716c64c63491a8c0d98
#
_entry.id   2767fbe322620716c64c63491a8c0d98
#
_cell.length_a   1.000
_cell.length_b   1.000
_cell.length_c   1.000
_cell.angle_alpha   90.00
_cell.angle_beta   90.00
_cell.angle_gamma   90.00
#
_symmetry.space_group_name_H-M   'P 1'
#
loop_
_entity.id
_entity.type
_entity.pdbx_description
1 polymer ?
#
loop_
_entity_poly.entity_id
_entity_poly.type
_entity_poly.pdbx_seq_one_letter_code
_entity_poly.pdbx_strand_id
1 'polypeptide(L)'
;MTTMTLLVLLIAGHIMADFYLQPSHWISQRTQRHFSAPCLYWHGGVHGLIAALILALLTDLHPLKVAAYALLLGGSHIVIDGLKSYAGSSMKAFVADQLAHIVVIGFVVLLVWQPEQTTISAWLKQSLSYKTLAIMTGYLLVLRPVSIVIKQILAPWSNAIEADKPDEESETTLQAAGQNIGYLERVLVLTFILLNQFAAIGFLLAAKSVFRFGDLRQSEDKKLTEYVMLGTLTSFALTIAVGLLVSSLATQLPVGK
;
A
#
# COMPACT_ATOMS: atom_id res chain seq x y z
N MET A 1 -14.54 10.02 23.13
CA MET A 1 -13.46 9.53 22.22
C MET A 1 -13.83 9.87 20.78
N THR A 2 -12.88 10.28 19.93
CA THR A 2 -13.19 10.53 18.51
C THR A 2 -13.33 9.23 17.74
N THR A 3 -14.16 9.22 16.68
CA THR A 3 -14.34 8.07 15.77
C THR A 3 -13.02 7.61 15.16
N MET A 4 -12.11 8.56 14.85
CA MET A 4 -10.79 8.27 14.32
C MET A 4 -9.90 7.54 15.34
N THR A 5 -9.99 7.90 16.62
CA THR A 5 -9.24 7.20 17.67
C THR A 5 -9.70 5.76 17.81
N LEU A 6 -11.02 5.50 17.75
CA LEU A 6 -11.57 4.14 17.77
C LEU A 6 -11.08 3.32 16.58
N LEU A 7 -11.14 3.88 15.36
CA LEU A 7 -10.65 3.23 14.14
C LEU A 7 -9.17 2.83 14.26
N VAL A 8 -8.32 3.78 14.68
CA VAL A 8 -6.88 3.54 14.83
C VAL A 8 -6.61 2.46 15.88
N LEU A 9 -7.31 2.45 17.00
CA LEU A 9 -7.12 1.45 18.06
C LEU A 9 -7.59 0.04 17.63
N LEU A 10 -8.71 -0.07 16.91
CA LEU A 10 -9.16 -1.36 16.37
C LEU A 10 -8.20 -1.89 15.30
N ILE A 11 -7.67 -1.02 14.42
CA ILE A 11 -6.64 -1.40 13.45
C ILE A 11 -5.35 -1.81 14.16
N ALA A 12 -4.90 -1.07 15.16
CA ALA A 12 -3.71 -1.42 15.94
C ALA A 12 -3.89 -2.76 16.67
N GLY A 13 -5.06 -3.01 17.25
CA GLY A 13 -5.41 -4.29 17.86
C GLY A 13 -5.40 -5.44 16.87
N HIS A 14 -5.93 -5.23 15.67
CA HIS A 14 -5.88 -6.20 14.57
C HIS A 14 -4.43 -6.51 14.16
N ILE A 15 -3.60 -5.48 13.93
CA ILE A 15 -2.18 -5.66 13.59
C ILE A 15 -1.46 -6.41 14.72
N MET A 16 -1.74 -6.07 15.98
CA MET A 16 -1.12 -6.77 17.11
C MET A 16 -1.51 -8.25 17.13
N ALA A 17 -2.77 -8.58 16.90
CA ALA A 17 -3.24 -9.96 16.87
C ALA A 17 -2.64 -10.75 15.72
N ASP A 18 -2.60 -10.21 14.50
CA ASP A 18 -2.10 -10.89 13.30
C ASP A 18 -0.59 -11.10 13.30
N PHE A 19 0.16 -10.05 13.66
CA PHE A 19 1.62 -10.05 13.45
C PHE A 19 2.43 -10.36 14.70
N TYR A 20 1.84 -10.22 15.91
CA TYR A 20 2.58 -10.42 17.17
C TYR A 20 2.00 -11.53 18.05
N LEU A 21 0.68 -11.79 17.98
CA LEU A 21 0.02 -12.80 18.80
C LEU A 21 -0.34 -14.07 18.05
N GLN A 22 -0.11 -14.14 16.72
CA GLN A 22 -0.33 -15.33 15.91
C GLN A 22 0.97 -16.13 15.74
N PRO A 23 1.15 -17.27 16.41
CA PRO A 23 2.33 -18.12 16.22
C PRO A 23 2.37 -18.73 14.82
N SER A 24 3.58 -18.91 14.26
CA SER A 24 3.76 -19.48 12.92
C SER A 24 3.15 -20.88 12.73
N HIS A 25 3.13 -21.70 13.79
CA HIS A 25 2.50 -23.02 13.73
C HIS A 25 0.97 -22.95 13.54
N TRP A 26 0.30 -21.87 13.99
CA TRP A 26 -1.13 -21.66 13.71
C TRP A 26 -1.36 -21.38 12.23
N ILE A 27 -0.51 -20.58 11.61
CA ILE A 27 -0.58 -20.30 10.17
C ILE A 27 -0.41 -21.59 9.37
N SER A 28 0.58 -22.43 9.71
CA SER A 28 0.81 -23.71 9.06
C SER A 28 -0.38 -24.66 9.23
N GLN A 29 -0.93 -24.78 10.45
CA GLN A 29 -2.08 -25.62 10.72
C GLN A 29 -3.33 -25.16 9.95
N ARG A 30 -3.59 -23.84 9.90
CA ARG A 30 -4.69 -23.26 9.13
C ARG A 30 -4.56 -23.54 7.64
N THR A 31 -3.35 -23.41 7.07
CA THR A 31 -3.12 -23.68 5.64
C THR A 31 -3.36 -25.17 5.29
N GLN A 32 -3.09 -26.09 6.21
CA GLN A 32 -3.28 -27.53 5.99
C GLN A 32 -4.71 -28.01 6.24
N ARG A 33 -5.40 -27.45 7.23
CA ARG A 33 -6.70 -27.93 7.72
C ARG A 33 -7.86 -26.98 7.43
N HIS A 34 -7.58 -25.79 6.92
CA HIS A 34 -8.57 -24.77 6.58
C HIS A 34 -9.54 -24.50 7.74
N PHE A 35 -10.85 -24.55 7.49
CA PHE A 35 -11.87 -24.37 8.53
C PHE A 35 -11.89 -25.46 9.60
N SER A 36 -11.22 -26.59 9.39
CA SER A 36 -11.10 -27.64 10.40
C SER A 36 -9.94 -27.41 11.39
N ALA A 37 -9.19 -26.31 11.25
CA ALA A 37 -8.07 -25.98 12.12
C ALA A 37 -8.58 -25.30 13.41
N PRO A 38 -8.39 -25.89 14.61
CA PRO A 38 -8.81 -25.26 15.87
C PRO A 38 -8.14 -23.90 16.11
N CYS A 39 -6.89 -23.73 15.66
CA CYS A 39 -6.14 -22.47 15.79
C CYS A 39 -6.82 -21.28 15.08
N LEU A 40 -7.61 -21.52 14.03
CA LEU A 40 -8.38 -20.50 13.33
C LEU A 40 -9.41 -19.85 14.28
N TYR A 41 -10.10 -20.66 15.06
CA TYR A 41 -11.10 -20.20 16.02
C TYR A 41 -10.47 -19.53 17.24
N TRP A 42 -9.33 -20.05 17.73
CA TRP A 42 -8.56 -19.38 18.79
C TRP A 42 -8.09 -18.00 18.36
N HIS A 43 -7.56 -17.89 17.14
CA HIS A 43 -7.10 -16.62 16.60
C HIS A 43 -8.24 -15.62 16.44
N GLY A 44 -9.36 -16.01 15.84
CA GLY A 44 -10.55 -15.17 15.78
C GLY A 44 -11.09 -14.78 17.16
N GLY A 45 -10.98 -15.68 18.16
CA GLY A 45 -11.30 -15.37 19.56
C GLY A 45 -10.40 -14.28 20.16
N VAL A 46 -9.09 -14.29 19.84
CA VAL A 46 -8.16 -13.22 20.26
C VAL A 46 -8.58 -11.87 19.67
N HIS A 47 -8.95 -11.82 18.38
CA HIS A 47 -9.46 -10.60 17.74
C HIS A 47 -10.75 -10.10 18.40
N GLY A 48 -11.69 -11.01 18.65
CA GLY A 48 -12.94 -10.68 19.34
C GLY A 48 -12.69 -10.14 20.75
N LEU A 49 -11.78 -10.75 21.50
CA LEU A 49 -11.44 -10.30 22.87
C LEU A 49 -10.79 -8.90 22.86
N ILE A 50 -9.81 -8.66 21.98
CA ILE A 50 -9.17 -7.35 21.85
C ILE A 50 -10.21 -6.27 21.47
N ALA A 51 -11.08 -6.58 20.52
CA ALA A 51 -12.16 -5.68 20.13
C ALA A 51 -13.14 -5.42 21.30
N ALA A 52 -13.52 -6.46 22.05
CA ALA A 52 -14.37 -6.30 23.22
C ALA A 52 -13.75 -5.39 24.28
N LEU A 53 -12.46 -5.57 24.56
CA LEU A 53 -11.73 -4.72 25.52
C LEU A 53 -11.68 -3.27 25.05
N ILE A 54 -11.34 -3.00 23.79
CA ILE A 54 -11.29 -1.64 23.22
C ILE A 54 -12.68 -0.98 23.31
N LEU A 55 -13.72 -1.68 22.87
CA LEU A 55 -15.09 -1.16 22.88
C LEU A 55 -15.62 -0.93 24.28
N ALA A 56 -15.42 -1.88 25.21
CA ALA A 56 -15.91 -1.78 26.57
C ALA A 56 -15.20 -0.68 27.40
N LEU A 57 -13.91 -0.47 27.20
CA LEU A 57 -13.13 0.50 27.95
C LEU A 57 -13.23 1.92 27.41
N LEU A 58 -13.52 2.06 26.09
CA LEU A 58 -13.36 3.33 25.40
C LEU A 58 -14.66 3.87 24.79
N THR A 59 -15.77 3.14 24.92
CA THR A 59 -17.09 3.60 24.44
C THR A 59 -18.16 3.40 25.51
N ASP A 60 -19.23 4.19 25.42
CA ASP A 60 -20.40 4.07 26.32
C ASP A 60 -21.45 3.08 25.77
N LEU A 61 -21.02 2.08 25.01
CA LEU A 61 -21.92 1.09 24.42
C LEU A 61 -22.48 0.16 25.50
N HIS A 62 -23.77 -0.18 25.35
CA HIS A 62 -24.37 -1.22 26.18
C HIS A 62 -23.61 -2.54 26.01
N PRO A 63 -23.36 -3.33 27.09
CA PRO A 63 -22.56 -4.58 27.03
C PRO A 63 -22.99 -5.55 25.93
N LEU A 64 -24.29 -5.64 25.63
CA LEU A 64 -24.80 -6.48 24.55
C LEU A 64 -24.32 -6.00 23.16
N LYS A 65 -24.22 -4.71 22.91
CA LYS A 65 -23.65 -4.14 21.66
C LYS A 65 -22.14 -4.40 21.57
N VAL A 66 -21.42 -4.26 22.69
CA VAL A 66 -20.00 -4.60 22.76
C VAL A 66 -19.79 -6.05 22.38
N ALA A 67 -20.56 -6.97 22.98
CA ALA A 67 -20.49 -8.40 22.66
C ALA A 67 -20.82 -8.68 21.17
N ALA A 68 -21.88 -8.06 20.65
CA ALA A 68 -22.28 -8.24 19.25
C ALA A 68 -21.19 -7.76 18.26
N TYR A 69 -20.59 -6.60 18.48
CA TYR A 69 -19.51 -6.08 17.62
C TYR A 69 -18.21 -6.86 17.76
N ALA A 70 -17.87 -7.31 18.96
CA ALA A 70 -16.73 -8.19 19.19
C ALA A 70 -16.89 -9.55 18.48
N LEU A 71 -18.10 -10.13 18.55
CA LEU A 71 -18.44 -11.37 17.84
C LEU A 71 -18.41 -11.14 16.30
N LEU A 72 -18.89 -9.99 15.83
CA LEU A 72 -18.82 -9.66 14.41
C LEU A 72 -17.36 -9.56 13.94
N LEU A 73 -16.47 -8.87 14.68
CA LEU A 73 -15.06 -8.74 14.34
C LEU A 73 -14.32 -10.08 14.44
N GLY A 74 -14.49 -10.84 15.52
CA GLY A 74 -13.84 -12.16 15.65
C GLY A 74 -14.40 -13.19 14.67
N GLY A 75 -15.71 -13.21 14.45
CA GLY A 75 -16.36 -14.13 13.52
C GLY A 75 -16.02 -13.84 12.05
N SER A 76 -16.04 -12.58 11.64
CA SER A 76 -15.61 -12.19 10.30
C SER A 76 -14.13 -12.51 10.06
N HIS A 77 -13.27 -12.34 11.08
CA HIS A 77 -11.87 -12.72 11.02
C HIS A 77 -11.70 -14.22 10.73
N ILE A 78 -12.45 -15.08 11.42
CA ILE A 78 -12.45 -16.52 11.17
C ILE A 78 -12.83 -16.82 9.70
N VAL A 79 -13.86 -16.15 9.19
CA VAL A 79 -14.34 -16.40 7.81
C VAL A 79 -13.30 -15.94 6.79
N ILE A 80 -12.77 -14.73 6.93
CA ILE A 80 -11.80 -14.16 5.98
C ILE A 80 -10.52 -15.01 5.97
N ASP A 81 -9.98 -15.32 7.15
CA ASP A 81 -8.79 -16.15 7.32
C ASP A 81 -8.98 -17.58 6.81
N GLY A 82 -10.17 -18.15 7.04
CA GLY A 82 -10.55 -19.45 6.51
C GLY A 82 -10.57 -19.47 4.98
N LEU A 83 -11.15 -18.45 4.35
CA LEU A 83 -11.17 -18.29 2.89
C LEU A 83 -9.76 -18.07 2.32
N LYS A 84 -8.95 -17.23 2.97
CA LYS A 84 -7.53 -17.00 2.60
C LYS A 84 -6.73 -18.29 2.56
N SER A 85 -7.02 -19.24 3.46
CA SER A 85 -6.29 -20.51 3.53
C SER A 85 -6.34 -21.33 2.23
N TYR A 86 -7.34 -21.10 1.37
CA TYR A 86 -7.48 -21.70 0.04
C TYR A 86 -6.80 -20.88 -1.09
N ALA A 87 -6.54 -19.59 -0.85
CA ALA A 87 -6.01 -18.68 -1.89
C ALA A 87 -4.48 -18.75 -2.04
N GLY A 88 -3.80 -19.53 -1.21
CA GLY A 88 -2.34 -19.65 -1.21
C GLY A 88 -1.61 -18.44 -0.60
N SER A 89 -0.28 -18.39 -0.76
CA SER A 89 0.61 -17.42 -0.10
C SER A 89 1.03 -16.24 -0.99
N SER A 90 0.23 -15.88 -1.99
CA SER A 90 0.59 -14.77 -2.89
C SER A 90 0.43 -13.41 -2.19
N MET A 91 1.23 -12.42 -2.62
CA MET A 91 1.10 -11.03 -2.15
C MET A 91 -0.30 -10.46 -2.40
N LYS A 92 -0.94 -10.83 -3.52
CA LYS A 92 -2.32 -10.40 -3.83
C LYS A 92 -3.32 -10.94 -2.82
N ALA A 93 -3.21 -12.22 -2.46
CA ALA A 93 -4.05 -12.84 -1.44
C ALA A 93 -3.84 -12.20 -0.06
N PHE A 94 -2.58 -11.89 0.30
CA PHE A 94 -2.26 -11.20 1.54
C PHE A 94 -2.89 -9.80 1.59
N VAL A 95 -2.73 -8.99 0.55
CA VAL A 95 -3.30 -7.64 0.50
C VAL A 95 -4.83 -7.67 0.52
N ALA A 96 -5.46 -8.57 -0.24
CA ALA A 96 -6.91 -8.72 -0.25
C ALA A 96 -7.47 -9.10 1.12
N ASP A 97 -6.80 -10.00 1.82
CA ASP A 97 -7.11 -10.40 3.18
C ASP A 97 -7.05 -9.22 4.16
N GLN A 98 -5.95 -8.47 4.18
CA GLN A 98 -5.80 -7.31 5.06
C GLN A 98 -6.85 -6.22 4.76
N LEU A 99 -7.14 -5.97 3.48
CA LEU A 99 -8.18 -5.02 3.09
C LEU A 99 -9.57 -5.47 3.54
N ALA A 100 -9.89 -6.77 3.46
CA ALA A 100 -11.16 -7.30 3.92
C ALA A 100 -11.36 -7.07 5.42
N HIS A 101 -10.33 -7.31 6.24
CA HIS A 101 -10.37 -7.04 7.68
C HIS A 101 -10.56 -5.54 7.97
N ILE A 102 -9.82 -4.66 7.29
CA ILE A 102 -9.95 -3.20 7.45
C ILE A 102 -11.36 -2.72 7.08
N VAL A 103 -11.97 -3.27 6.02
CA VAL A 103 -13.35 -2.94 5.63
C VAL A 103 -14.34 -3.33 6.74
N VAL A 104 -14.20 -4.51 7.33
CA VAL A 104 -15.09 -4.93 8.44
C VAL A 104 -14.88 -4.06 9.68
N ILE A 105 -13.63 -3.74 10.02
CA ILE A 105 -13.33 -2.80 11.13
C ILE A 105 -13.97 -1.44 10.87
N GLY A 106 -13.81 -0.89 9.67
CA GLY A 106 -14.44 0.37 9.27
C GLY A 106 -15.95 0.34 9.35
N PHE A 107 -16.58 -0.78 8.94
CA PHE A 107 -18.01 -0.98 9.06
C PHE A 107 -18.49 -0.98 10.52
N VAL A 108 -17.79 -1.69 11.42
CA VAL A 108 -18.10 -1.67 12.87
C VAL A 108 -17.95 -0.27 13.45
N VAL A 109 -16.90 0.47 13.08
CA VAL A 109 -16.73 1.87 13.52
C VAL A 109 -17.89 2.74 13.06
N LEU A 110 -18.40 2.57 11.84
CA LEU A 110 -19.59 3.28 11.35
C LEU A 110 -20.85 2.92 12.14
N LEU A 111 -21.03 1.66 12.51
CA LEU A 111 -22.15 1.22 13.36
C LEU A 111 -22.09 1.82 14.78
N VAL A 112 -20.89 1.95 15.32
CA VAL A 112 -20.66 2.58 16.64
C VAL A 112 -20.94 4.09 16.57
N TRP A 113 -20.46 4.74 15.51
CA TRP A 113 -20.59 6.19 15.35
C TRP A 113 -22.02 6.62 15.00
N GLN A 114 -22.78 5.82 14.24
CA GLN A 114 -24.13 6.12 13.78
C GLN A 114 -24.26 7.56 13.24
N PRO A 115 -23.45 7.96 12.25
CA PRO A 115 -23.47 9.33 11.75
C PRO A 115 -24.79 9.63 11.07
N GLU A 116 -25.30 10.84 11.25
CA GLU A 116 -26.42 11.34 10.45
C GLU A 116 -26.03 11.42 8.97
N GLN A 117 -27.00 11.23 8.07
CA GLN A 117 -26.76 11.21 6.61
C GLN A 117 -26.09 12.52 6.11
N THR A 118 -26.43 13.65 6.71
CA THR A 118 -25.80 14.95 6.44
C THR A 118 -24.31 14.96 6.79
N THR A 119 -23.92 14.30 7.87
CA THR A 119 -22.53 14.19 8.32
C THR A 119 -21.71 13.31 7.38
N ILE A 120 -22.29 12.21 6.88
CA ILE A 120 -21.63 11.33 5.90
C ILE A 120 -21.39 12.09 4.59
N SER A 121 -22.40 12.81 4.10
CA SER A 121 -22.26 13.59 2.85
C SER A 121 -21.24 14.72 2.98
N ALA A 122 -21.18 15.40 4.11
CA ALA A 122 -20.18 16.44 4.40
C ALA A 122 -18.77 15.83 4.46
N TRP A 123 -18.61 14.69 5.14
CA TRP A 123 -17.33 13.98 5.22
C TRP A 123 -16.84 13.51 3.84
N LEU A 124 -17.74 12.95 3.02
CA LEU A 124 -17.42 12.55 1.64
C LEU A 124 -16.99 13.74 0.79
N LYS A 125 -17.72 14.87 0.85
CA LYS A 125 -17.35 16.09 0.13
C LYS A 125 -15.98 16.60 0.56
N GLN A 126 -15.68 16.58 1.85
CA GLN A 126 -14.37 16.99 2.38
C GLN A 126 -13.25 16.03 1.99
N SER A 127 -13.50 14.72 2.04
CA SER A 127 -12.53 13.68 1.66
C SER A 127 -12.26 13.67 0.15
N LEU A 128 -13.25 13.98 -0.68
CA LEU A 128 -13.16 14.14 -2.13
C LEU A 128 -12.85 15.59 -2.53
N SER A 129 -12.15 16.33 -1.68
CA SER A 129 -11.73 17.69 -2.03
C SER A 129 -10.87 17.67 -3.28
N TYR A 130 -10.89 18.78 -4.03
CA TYR A 130 -10.05 18.95 -5.23
C TYR A 130 -8.56 18.62 -4.95
N LYS A 131 -8.05 19.07 -3.80
CA LYS A 131 -6.69 18.78 -3.35
C LYS A 131 -6.43 17.28 -3.24
N THR A 132 -7.33 16.55 -2.57
CA THR A 132 -7.21 15.09 -2.40
C THR A 132 -7.25 14.39 -3.75
N LEU A 133 -8.19 14.77 -4.61
CA LEU A 133 -8.31 14.19 -5.96
C LEU A 133 -7.08 14.48 -6.82
N ALA A 134 -6.53 15.71 -6.77
CA ALA A 134 -5.31 16.06 -7.50
C ALA A 134 -4.11 15.20 -7.03
N ILE A 135 -3.95 15.01 -5.72
CA ILE A 135 -2.88 14.18 -5.16
C ILE A 135 -3.05 12.71 -5.59
N MET A 136 -4.25 12.14 -5.46
CA MET A 136 -4.54 10.76 -5.88
C MET A 136 -4.28 10.57 -7.38
N THR A 137 -4.72 11.52 -8.21
CA THR A 137 -4.45 11.51 -9.66
C THR A 137 -2.95 11.56 -9.93
N GLY A 138 -2.19 12.35 -9.18
CA GLY A 138 -0.73 12.41 -9.26
C GLY A 138 -0.07 11.05 -9.00
N TYR A 139 -0.48 10.35 -7.95
CA TYR A 139 0.02 8.99 -7.68
C TYR A 139 -0.35 8.01 -8.81
N LEU A 140 -1.56 8.08 -9.35
CA LEU A 140 -1.95 7.24 -10.48
C LEU A 140 -1.12 7.54 -11.72
N LEU A 141 -0.83 8.82 -12.01
CA LEU A 141 -0.02 9.25 -13.15
C LEU A 141 1.42 8.75 -13.07
N VAL A 142 2.08 8.85 -11.91
CA VAL A 142 3.49 8.46 -11.78
C VAL A 142 3.70 6.94 -11.79
N LEU A 143 2.65 6.15 -11.62
CA LEU A 143 2.71 4.69 -11.73
C LEU A 143 2.73 4.24 -13.20
N ARG A 144 1.61 3.82 -13.74
CA ARG A 144 1.53 3.23 -15.09
C ARG A 144 1.73 4.23 -16.23
N PRO A 145 1.09 5.41 -16.28
CA PRO A 145 1.24 6.33 -17.39
C PRO A 145 2.69 6.77 -17.60
N VAL A 146 3.39 7.20 -16.53
CA VAL A 146 4.81 7.58 -16.62
C VAL A 146 5.69 6.40 -17.02
N SER A 147 5.39 5.16 -16.57
CA SER A 147 6.13 3.97 -17.02
C SER A 147 6.00 3.73 -18.52
N ILE A 148 4.81 3.94 -19.09
CA ILE A 148 4.58 3.79 -20.54
C ILE A 148 5.39 4.83 -21.31
N VAL A 149 5.39 6.08 -20.85
CA VAL A 149 6.17 7.16 -21.47
C VAL A 149 7.66 6.86 -21.41
N ILE A 150 8.18 6.44 -20.26
CA ILE A 150 9.59 6.06 -20.09
C ILE A 150 9.95 4.92 -21.07
N LYS A 151 9.12 3.89 -21.15
CA LYS A 151 9.34 2.77 -22.06
C LYS A 151 9.40 3.23 -23.52
N GLN A 152 8.53 4.15 -23.94
CA GLN A 152 8.54 4.70 -25.31
C GLN A 152 9.79 5.54 -25.59
N ILE A 153 10.20 6.39 -24.62
CA ILE A 153 11.42 7.20 -24.75
C ILE A 153 12.66 6.30 -24.89
N LEU A 154 12.72 5.21 -24.11
CA LEU A 154 13.88 4.31 -24.05
C LEU A 154 13.88 3.23 -25.14
N ALA A 155 12.80 3.05 -25.88
CA ALA A 155 12.66 2.01 -26.88
C ALA A 155 13.81 1.92 -27.91
N PRO A 156 14.38 3.02 -28.44
CA PRO A 156 15.49 2.95 -29.38
C PRO A 156 16.74 2.29 -28.77
N TRP A 157 17.00 2.53 -27.47
CA TRP A 157 18.17 1.96 -26.78
C TRP A 157 17.90 0.54 -26.27
N SER A 158 16.66 0.24 -25.84
CA SER A 158 16.24 -1.12 -25.45
C SER A 158 16.42 -2.10 -26.60
N ASN A 159 15.87 -1.77 -27.78
CA ASN A 159 15.96 -2.61 -28.98
C ASN A 159 17.42 -2.84 -29.43
N ALA A 160 18.30 -1.85 -29.24
CA ALA A 160 19.72 -2.00 -29.57
C ALA A 160 20.49 -2.93 -28.60
N ILE A 161 20.05 -3.02 -27.34
CA ILE A 161 20.62 -3.91 -26.33
C ILE A 161 20.09 -5.34 -26.51
N GLU A 162 18.81 -5.51 -26.80
CA GLU A 162 18.17 -6.82 -27.02
C GLU A 162 18.69 -7.50 -28.28
N ALA A 163 19.07 -6.75 -29.31
CA ALA A 163 19.64 -7.29 -30.54
C ALA A 163 21.03 -7.92 -30.33
N ASP A 164 21.77 -7.52 -29.30
CA ASP A 164 23.09 -8.03 -28.97
C ASP A 164 23.05 -9.31 -28.08
N LYS A 165 21.87 -9.72 -27.55
CA LYS A 165 21.70 -10.92 -26.69
C LYS A 165 20.49 -11.75 -27.13
N PRO A 166 20.64 -12.75 -28.00
CA PRO A 166 19.58 -13.73 -28.22
C PRO A 166 19.60 -14.79 -27.09
N ASP A 167 18.42 -15.03 -26.51
CA ASP A 167 18.05 -16.12 -25.60
C ASP A 167 18.54 -16.04 -24.12
N GLU A 168 17.66 -15.49 -23.23
CA GLU A 168 17.59 -16.00 -21.86
C GLU A 168 16.20 -15.75 -21.23
N GLU A 169 15.48 -16.81 -20.86
CA GLU A 169 14.22 -16.80 -20.09
C GLU A 169 14.33 -16.14 -18.69
N SER A 170 15.52 -15.85 -18.21
CA SER A 170 15.76 -15.21 -16.90
C SER A 170 15.50 -13.70 -16.91
N GLU A 171 15.41 -13.04 -18.07
CA GLU A 171 15.23 -11.58 -18.19
C GLU A 171 13.87 -11.08 -17.71
N THR A 172 12.81 -11.88 -17.80
CA THR A 172 11.46 -11.46 -17.40
C THR A 172 11.37 -11.11 -15.90
N THR A 173 12.09 -11.83 -15.04
CA THR A 173 12.07 -11.61 -13.59
C THR A 173 12.86 -10.35 -13.20
N LEU A 174 14.00 -10.11 -13.83
CA LEU A 174 14.83 -8.92 -13.58
C LEU A 174 14.18 -7.65 -14.13
N GLN A 175 13.54 -7.71 -15.29
CA GLN A 175 12.74 -6.59 -15.85
C GLN A 175 11.57 -6.24 -14.93
N ALA A 176 10.86 -7.24 -14.40
CA ALA A 176 9.77 -7.02 -13.44
C ALA A 176 10.27 -6.40 -12.13
N ALA A 177 11.44 -6.83 -11.62
CA ALA A 177 12.07 -6.24 -10.45
C ALA A 177 12.46 -4.77 -10.70
N GLY A 178 13.09 -4.47 -11.84
CA GLY A 178 13.43 -3.11 -12.26
C GLY A 178 12.21 -2.19 -12.38
N GLN A 179 11.11 -2.70 -12.91
CA GLN A 179 9.84 -1.96 -13.00
C GLN A 179 9.27 -1.64 -11.61
N ASN A 180 9.29 -2.59 -10.69
CA ASN A 180 8.82 -2.39 -9.32
C ASN A 180 9.68 -1.37 -8.56
N ILE A 181 11.00 -1.44 -8.71
CA ILE A 181 11.93 -0.43 -8.17
C ILE A 181 11.55 0.96 -8.73
N GLY A 182 11.31 1.07 -10.03
CA GLY A 182 10.88 2.31 -10.65
C GLY A 182 9.57 2.86 -10.11
N TYR A 183 8.58 2.00 -9.79
CA TYR A 183 7.33 2.42 -9.14
C TYR A 183 7.59 2.99 -7.75
N LEU A 184 8.37 2.30 -6.93
CA LEU A 184 8.71 2.74 -5.58
C LEU A 184 9.45 4.09 -5.58
N GLU A 185 10.43 4.25 -6.46
CA GLU A 185 11.17 5.51 -6.61
C GLU A 185 10.25 6.68 -6.97
N ARG A 186 9.34 6.50 -7.93
CA ARG A 186 8.40 7.54 -8.35
C ARG A 186 7.41 7.91 -7.24
N VAL A 187 6.91 6.92 -6.49
CA VAL A 187 6.05 7.17 -5.33
C VAL A 187 6.81 7.98 -4.28
N LEU A 188 8.06 7.63 -3.96
CA LEU A 188 8.89 8.36 -3.00
C LEU A 188 9.16 9.79 -3.47
N VAL A 189 9.56 9.98 -4.75
CA VAL A 189 9.84 11.31 -5.30
C VAL A 189 8.59 12.20 -5.25
N LEU A 190 7.43 11.69 -5.69
CA LEU A 190 6.17 12.44 -5.58
C LEU A 190 5.83 12.81 -4.14
N THR A 191 5.99 11.86 -3.23
CA THR A 191 5.76 12.10 -1.79
C THR A 191 6.69 13.20 -1.26
N PHE A 192 7.97 13.17 -1.60
CA PHE A 192 8.93 14.19 -1.17
C PHE A 192 8.61 15.59 -1.73
N ILE A 193 8.11 15.67 -2.96
CA ILE A 193 7.65 16.95 -3.54
C ILE A 193 6.44 17.48 -2.77
N LEU A 194 5.44 16.63 -2.51
CA LEU A 194 4.24 17.01 -1.78
C LEU A 194 4.53 17.44 -0.32
N LEU A 195 5.61 16.91 0.26
CA LEU A 195 6.10 17.29 1.59
C LEU A 195 7.14 18.42 1.56
N ASN A 196 7.44 19.01 0.40
CA ASN A 196 8.50 20.01 0.20
C ASN A 196 9.91 19.55 0.63
N GLN A 197 10.20 18.25 0.53
CA GLN A 197 11.47 17.64 0.91
C GLN A 197 12.39 17.42 -0.31
N PHE A 198 12.74 18.50 -1.03
CA PHE A 198 13.54 18.40 -2.26
C PHE A 198 14.94 17.84 -2.04
N ALA A 199 15.54 18.09 -0.87
CA ALA A 199 16.85 17.52 -0.52
C ALA A 199 16.82 15.99 -0.47
N ALA A 200 15.70 15.38 -0.04
CA ALA A 200 15.53 13.94 -0.01
C ALA A 200 15.55 13.32 -1.42
N ILE A 201 15.06 14.03 -2.44
CA ILE A 201 15.11 13.58 -3.84
C ILE A 201 16.57 13.52 -4.31
N GLY A 202 17.38 14.56 -4.01
CA GLY A 202 18.80 14.56 -4.32
C GLY A 202 19.56 13.43 -3.62
N PHE A 203 19.24 13.17 -2.34
CA PHE A 203 19.82 12.07 -1.59
C PHE A 203 19.43 10.68 -2.17
N LEU A 204 18.17 10.50 -2.56
CA LEU A 204 17.71 9.25 -3.20
C LEU A 204 18.45 8.99 -4.52
N LEU A 205 18.63 10.03 -5.35
CA LEU A 205 19.35 9.93 -6.60
C LEU A 205 20.84 9.64 -6.38
N ALA A 206 21.48 10.29 -5.41
CA ALA A 206 22.86 10.03 -5.02
C ALA A 206 23.07 8.60 -4.51
N ALA A 207 22.20 8.14 -3.63
CA ALA A 207 22.25 6.77 -3.11
C ALA A 207 22.15 5.74 -4.24
N LYS A 208 21.20 5.93 -5.17
CA LYS A 208 21.06 5.04 -6.34
C LYS A 208 22.30 5.04 -7.22
N SER A 209 22.95 6.20 -7.39
CA SER A 209 24.20 6.31 -8.15
C SER A 209 25.36 5.55 -7.50
N VAL A 210 25.49 5.66 -6.16
CA VAL A 210 26.56 4.98 -5.41
C VAL A 210 26.46 3.47 -5.49
N PHE A 211 25.26 2.90 -5.36
CA PHE A 211 25.05 1.44 -5.47
C PHE A 211 25.48 0.90 -6.85
N ARG A 212 25.49 1.74 -7.85
CA ARG A 212 25.86 1.37 -9.23
C ARG A 212 27.36 1.43 -9.54
N PHE A 213 28.16 2.20 -8.78
CA PHE A 213 29.61 2.24 -8.96
C PHE A 213 30.28 0.87 -8.73
N GLY A 214 29.62 -0.04 -7.99
CA GLY A 214 30.11 -1.42 -7.80
C GLY A 214 30.10 -2.26 -9.08
N ASP A 215 29.15 -2.02 -9.99
CA ASP A 215 28.95 -2.82 -11.21
C ASP A 215 29.81 -2.35 -12.39
N LEU A 216 30.38 -1.14 -12.32
CA LEU A 216 31.18 -0.51 -13.42
C LEU A 216 32.55 -1.16 -13.65
N ARG A 217 32.93 -2.20 -12.94
CA ARG A 217 34.27 -2.82 -13.06
C ARG A 217 34.42 -3.78 -14.26
N GLN A 218 33.34 -4.11 -14.96
CA GLN A 218 33.39 -4.96 -16.16
C GLN A 218 33.03 -4.16 -17.41
N SER A 219 33.91 -4.17 -18.41
CA SER A 219 33.80 -3.34 -19.61
C SER A 219 32.63 -3.68 -20.55
N GLU A 220 32.00 -4.84 -20.38
CA GLU A 220 30.84 -5.28 -21.18
C GLU A 220 29.52 -4.61 -20.79
N ASP A 221 29.42 -3.99 -19.60
CA ASP A 221 28.17 -3.42 -19.06
C ASP A 221 28.00 -1.91 -19.32
N LYS A 222 28.89 -1.27 -20.10
CA LYS A 222 28.83 0.19 -20.27
C LYS A 222 27.51 0.64 -20.92
N LYS A 223 27.07 -0.04 -21.99
CA LYS A 223 25.79 0.29 -22.68
C LYS A 223 24.58 0.11 -21.75
N LEU A 224 24.55 -0.99 -20.98
CA LEU A 224 23.51 -1.27 -20.03
C LEU A 224 23.49 -0.22 -18.91
N THR A 225 24.65 0.18 -18.41
CA THR A 225 24.77 1.23 -17.38
C THR A 225 24.24 2.57 -17.88
N GLU A 226 24.62 2.99 -19.11
CA GLU A 226 24.12 4.22 -19.73
C GLU A 226 22.59 4.19 -19.92
N TYR A 227 22.05 3.07 -20.41
CA TYR A 227 20.59 2.85 -20.57
C TYR A 227 19.83 3.01 -19.26
N VAL A 228 20.29 2.37 -18.20
CA VAL A 228 19.61 2.44 -16.90
C VAL A 228 19.82 3.81 -16.23
N MET A 229 20.97 4.50 -16.45
CA MET A 229 21.11 5.90 -16.02
C MET A 229 20.13 6.82 -16.73
N LEU A 230 20.01 6.69 -18.05
CA LEU A 230 19.05 7.46 -18.84
C LEU A 230 17.62 7.20 -18.37
N GLY A 231 17.27 5.92 -18.14
CA GLY A 231 15.96 5.54 -17.60
C GLY A 231 15.68 6.15 -16.22
N THR A 232 16.67 6.13 -15.34
CA THR A 232 16.56 6.73 -14.00
C THR A 232 16.34 8.26 -14.08
N LEU A 233 17.19 8.96 -14.81
CA LEU A 233 17.09 10.43 -14.94
C LEU A 233 15.77 10.84 -15.59
N THR A 234 15.33 10.13 -16.65
CA THR A 234 14.03 10.35 -17.30
C THR A 234 12.87 10.12 -16.33
N SER A 235 12.93 9.03 -15.55
CA SER A 235 11.93 8.71 -14.53
C SER A 235 11.81 9.81 -13.47
N PHE A 236 12.95 10.30 -12.95
CA PHE A 236 12.99 11.38 -11.96
C PHE A 236 12.46 12.69 -12.56
N ALA A 237 12.93 13.07 -13.76
CA ALA A 237 12.51 14.30 -14.44
C ALA A 237 10.99 14.33 -14.66
N LEU A 238 10.40 13.25 -15.21
CA LEU A 238 8.96 13.16 -15.43
C LEU A 238 8.18 13.18 -14.12
N THR A 239 8.67 12.48 -13.09
CA THR A 239 8.00 12.45 -11.79
C THR A 239 8.05 13.81 -11.09
N ILE A 240 9.17 14.52 -11.19
CA ILE A 240 9.31 15.89 -10.67
C ILE A 240 8.34 16.83 -11.41
N ALA A 241 8.26 16.75 -12.73
CA ALA A 241 7.32 17.58 -13.51
C ALA A 241 5.87 17.33 -13.09
N VAL A 242 5.45 16.07 -12.97
CA VAL A 242 4.11 15.69 -12.49
C VAL A 242 3.91 16.17 -11.05
N GLY A 243 4.89 15.99 -10.18
CA GLY A 243 4.80 16.37 -8.77
C GLY A 243 4.66 17.88 -8.57
N LEU A 244 5.42 18.69 -9.32
CA LEU A 244 5.30 20.15 -9.29
C LEU A 244 3.94 20.62 -9.82
N LEU A 245 3.43 20.00 -10.90
CA LEU A 245 2.09 20.25 -11.41
C LEU A 245 1.02 19.94 -10.35
N VAL A 246 1.08 18.75 -9.74
CA VAL A 246 0.12 18.35 -8.69
C VAL A 246 0.21 19.26 -7.47
N SER A 247 1.42 19.62 -7.05
CA SER A 247 1.64 20.54 -5.93
C SER A 247 1.06 21.93 -6.24
N SER A 248 1.27 22.47 -7.44
CA SER A 248 0.70 23.75 -7.85
C SER A 248 -0.83 23.72 -7.88
N LEU A 249 -1.42 22.66 -8.44
CA LEU A 249 -2.86 22.47 -8.46
C LEU A 249 -3.46 22.31 -7.05
N ALA A 250 -2.76 21.61 -6.17
CA ALA A 250 -3.20 21.39 -4.79
C ALA A 250 -3.13 22.67 -3.92
N THR A 251 -2.34 23.67 -4.31
CA THR A 251 -2.13 24.93 -3.58
C THR A 251 -2.93 26.11 -4.16
N GLN A 252 -3.31 26.09 -5.43
CA GLN A 252 -3.86 27.23 -6.14
C GLN A 252 -5.36 27.49 -5.95
N LEU A 253 -6.14 26.61 -5.33
CA LEU A 253 -7.55 26.88 -5.10
C LEU A 253 -7.82 27.23 -3.64
N PRO A 254 -8.26 28.48 -3.36
CA PRO A 254 -8.81 28.83 -2.08
C PRO A 254 -10.05 27.96 -1.84
N VAL A 255 -10.13 27.37 -0.65
CA VAL A 255 -11.35 26.77 -0.15
C VAL A 255 -12.44 27.81 -0.33
N GLY A 256 -13.37 27.58 -1.25
CA GLY A 256 -14.46 28.50 -1.53
C GLY A 256 -15.15 28.90 -0.24
N LYS A 257 -15.38 30.22 -0.13
CA LYS A 257 -16.18 30.83 0.92
C LYS A 257 -17.60 30.30 0.85
#